data_aa51ff333e75cde377fef5be837b3bcf
#
_entry.id   aa51ff333e75cde377fef5be837b3bcf
#
_cell.length_a   1.000
_cell.length_b   1.000
_cell.length_c   1.000
_cell.angle_alpha   90.00
_cell.angle_beta   90.00
_cell.angle_gamma   90.00
#
_symmetry.space_group_name_H-M   'P 1'
#
loop_
_entity.id
_entity.type
_entity.pdbx_description
1 polymer ?
#
loop_
_entity_poly.entity_id
_entity_poly.type
_entity_poly.pdbx_seq_one_letter_code
_entity_poly.pdbx_strand_id
1 'polypeptide(L)'
;MSDVHELAQRLMALDDRLIACMKCGNCQAVCPMFGASGMEADVARGKLALIDNLAHEILRDPAALADKLGRCLLCGSCQAACPPGVKIMDIFMEARELVHDYLGLHPAKKLIFRQLLAHPGLFNLSMRLGAPAQRLLFRSSQDVQETVCAPVLDFMLGDRHIHPLAARPLHARYGALDEPRLAGGIKVAFYPGCVGDKMYTEMSEACLKVLRHHQVAVFMPSGLACCGIPALASGDAKGMLSQLRANLRALAGGDFDYILSPCASCTATIAEHWPAYARRLSAARAREAAILGARAMDINAFLVDVLQVRPAAESAGDAIPVTYHDSCHLKKSLGVVSQPRDVIEANPACRLTEMAEADRCCGCGGSFNLFHYDYSRKIGQRKRDNVVASGAKIVAAGCPACMMQLEDVLSHNGDDVRVKHAVELYAESLK
;
A
#
# COMPACT_ATOMS: atom_id res chain seq x y z
N MET A 1 3.69 -6.07 35.26
CA MET A 1 2.81 -5.05 34.63
C MET A 1 3.65 -3.79 34.54
N SER A 2 4.05 -3.39 33.34
CA SER A 2 4.68 -2.09 33.12
C SER A 2 3.69 -1.01 33.55
N ASP A 3 4.17 0.01 34.23
CA ASP A 3 3.35 1.08 34.76
C ASP A 3 2.81 1.94 33.59
N VAL A 4 1.51 2.26 33.58
CA VAL A 4 0.89 3.18 32.59
C VAL A 4 1.63 4.52 32.60
N HIS A 5 2.20 4.90 33.74
CA HIS A 5 3.04 6.08 33.88
C HIS A 5 4.26 6.08 32.94
N GLU A 6 4.94 4.93 32.76
CA GLU A 6 6.06 4.82 31.80
C GLU A 6 5.59 5.07 30.36
N LEU A 7 4.44 4.53 29.97
CA LEU A 7 3.86 4.80 28.65
C LEU A 7 3.50 6.27 28.49
N ALA A 8 2.90 6.89 29.51
CA ALA A 8 2.54 8.29 29.52
C ALA A 8 3.78 9.18 29.31
N GLN A 9 4.86 8.93 30.06
CA GLN A 9 6.14 9.65 29.88
C GLN A 9 6.71 9.50 28.47
N ARG A 10 6.62 8.32 27.85
CA ARG A 10 7.07 8.12 26.47
C ARG A 10 6.18 8.87 25.47
N LEU A 11 4.88 8.96 25.72
CA LEU A 11 3.95 9.72 24.87
C LEU A 11 4.14 11.25 25.02
N MET A 12 4.60 11.74 26.16
CA MET A 12 4.97 13.16 26.36
C MET A 12 6.04 13.63 25.38
N ALA A 13 6.86 12.75 24.82
CA ALA A 13 7.80 13.12 23.75
C ALA A 13 7.10 13.56 22.44
N LEU A 14 5.79 13.36 22.32
CA LEU A 14 4.96 13.83 21.20
C LEU A 14 4.35 15.22 21.44
N ASP A 15 4.44 15.78 22.64
CA ASP A 15 3.66 16.92 23.10
C ASP A 15 3.81 18.15 22.18
N ASP A 16 5.02 18.55 21.83
CA ASP A 16 5.27 19.69 20.92
C ASP A 16 4.54 19.53 19.57
N ARG A 17 4.41 18.28 19.09
CA ARG A 17 3.72 17.97 17.83
C ARG A 17 2.20 17.92 18.00
N LEU A 18 1.71 17.55 19.19
CA LEU A 18 0.29 17.52 19.54
C LEU A 18 -0.27 18.94 19.69
N ILE A 19 0.48 19.83 20.34
CA ILE A 19 0.13 21.25 20.55
C ILE A 19 -0.04 22.00 19.21
N ALA A 20 0.67 21.61 18.16
CA ALA A 20 0.53 22.21 16.83
C ALA A 20 -0.88 22.05 16.23
N CYS A 21 -1.74 21.20 16.80
CA CYS A 21 -3.12 21.03 16.36
C CYS A 21 -4.03 22.14 16.89
N MET A 22 -4.43 23.07 16.02
CA MET A 22 -5.37 24.16 16.36
C MET A 22 -6.83 23.73 16.54
N LYS A 23 -7.14 22.44 16.50
CA LYS A 23 -8.47 21.84 16.75
C LYS A 23 -9.60 22.33 15.79
N CYS A 24 -9.27 22.84 14.60
CA CYS A 24 -10.22 23.45 13.64
C CYS A 24 -11.28 22.50 13.05
N GLY A 25 -11.06 21.17 13.06
CA GLY A 25 -12.02 20.18 12.56
C GLY A 25 -11.91 19.82 11.07
N ASN A 26 -11.09 20.46 10.24
CA ASN A 26 -10.96 20.16 8.79
C ASN A 26 -10.65 18.67 8.50
N CYS A 27 -9.91 18.02 9.40
CA CYS A 27 -9.64 16.58 9.29
C CYS A 27 -10.89 15.70 9.35
N GLN A 28 -11.99 16.19 9.93
CA GLN A 28 -13.26 15.45 10.04
C GLN A 28 -13.94 15.33 8.67
N ALA A 29 -14.01 16.42 7.90
CA ALA A 29 -14.67 16.46 6.60
C ALA A 29 -14.05 15.48 5.59
N VAL A 30 -12.72 15.27 5.66
CA VAL A 30 -11.98 14.42 4.71
C VAL A 30 -11.72 13.00 5.22
N CYS A 31 -12.10 12.69 6.48
CA CYS A 31 -11.82 11.40 7.09
C CYS A 31 -12.77 10.31 6.57
N PRO A 32 -12.28 9.26 5.88
CA PRO A 32 -13.14 8.17 5.43
C PRO A 32 -13.75 7.41 6.61
N MET A 33 -13.01 7.31 7.73
CA MET A 33 -13.46 6.63 8.92
C MET A 33 -14.61 7.38 9.61
N PHE A 34 -14.61 8.72 9.60
CA PHE A 34 -15.74 9.50 10.10
C PHE A 34 -17.01 9.23 9.30
N GLY A 35 -16.90 9.17 7.96
CA GLY A 35 -18.03 8.80 7.11
C GLY A 35 -18.62 7.40 7.39
N ALA A 36 -17.82 6.48 7.92
CA ALA A 36 -18.25 5.12 8.24
C ALA A 36 -18.74 4.91 9.68
N SER A 37 -18.18 5.66 10.65
CA SER A 37 -18.47 5.50 12.08
C SER A 37 -19.32 6.62 12.71
N GLY A 38 -19.27 7.84 12.15
CA GLY A 38 -19.88 9.04 12.73
C GLY A 38 -19.22 9.53 14.02
N MET A 39 -18.12 8.89 14.46
CA MET A 39 -17.48 9.16 15.75
C MET A 39 -16.27 10.08 15.62
N GLU A 40 -16.24 11.16 16.40
CA GLU A 40 -15.10 12.07 16.42
C GLU A 40 -13.82 11.41 16.95
N ALA A 41 -13.91 10.48 17.90
CA ALA A 41 -12.77 9.71 18.39
C ALA A 41 -12.04 8.89 17.31
N ASP A 42 -12.69 8.66 16.17
CA ASP A 42 -12.10 7.97 15.00
C ASP A 42 -11.43 8.95 14.02
N VAL A 43 -11.56 10.28 14.23
CA VAL A 43 -10.95 11.33 13.41
C VAL A 43 -9.58 11.73 13.97
N ALA A 44 -8.76 12.38 13.15
CA ALA A 44 -7.41 12.77 13.56
C ALA A 44 -7.43 13.66 14.81
N ARG A 45 -8.28 14.68 14.86
CA ARG A 45 -8.42 15.58 16.03
C ARG A 45 -8.75 14.81 17.32
N GLY A 46 -9.72 13.91 17.26
CA GLY A 46 -10.09 13.08 18.41
C GLY A 46 -8.98 12.13 18.84
N LYS A 47 -8.28 11.51 17.89
CA LYS A 47 -7.13 10.63 18.20
C LYS A 47 -5.96 11.39 18.80
N LEU A 48 -5.66 12.61 18.31
CA LEU A 48 -4.62 13.46 18.90
C LEU A 48 -4.98 13.83 20.36
N ALA A 49 -6.26 14.16 20.62
CA ALA A 49 -6.73 14.45 21.98
C ALA A 49 -6.65 13.20 22.89
N LEU A 50 -6.92 11.99 22.37
CA LEU A 50 -6.78 10.75 23.16
C LEU A 50 -5.32 10.45 23.48
N ILE A 51 -4.39 10.70 22.56
CA ILE A 51 -2.94 10.55 22.80
C ILE A 51 -2.51 11.55 23.88
N ASP A 52 -2.90 12.81 23.75
CA ASP A 52 -2.62 13.88 24.70
C ASP A 52 -3.15 13.56 26.11
N ASN A 53 -4.40 13.13 26.20
CA ASN A 53 -5.02 12.74 27.48
C ASN A 53 -4.33 11.51 28.13
N LEU A 54 -3.82 10.57 27.36
CA LEU A 54 -3.05 9.44 27.92
C LEU A 54 -1.65 9.88 28.35
N ALA A 55 -1.01 10.78 27.60
CA ALA A 55 0.29 11.36 27.94
C ALA A 55 0.23 12.12 29.28
N HIS A 56 -0.87 12.81 29.55
CA HIS A 56 -1.10 13.56 30.80
C HIS A 56 -1.84 12.74 31.87
N GLU A 57 -1.97 11.42 31.72
CA GLU A 57 -2.62 10.49 32.65
C GLU A 57 -4.10 10.80 32.99
N ILE A 58 -4.76 11.63 32.18
CA ILE A 58 -6.20 11.89 32.25
C ILE A 58 -6.98 10.66 31.80
N LEU A 59 -6.56 10.07 30.67
CA LEU A 59 -7.01 8.75 30.21
C LEU A 59 -6.03 7.69 30.72
N ARG A 60 -6.54 6.62 31.37
CA ARG A 60 -5.72 5.55 31.94
C ARG A 60 -5.96 4.19 31.27
N ASP A 61 -6.56 4.19 30.07
CA ASP A 61 -6.84 2.97 29.30
C ASP A 61 -6.06 2.95 27.97
N PRO A 62 -4.84 2.39 27.94
CA PRO A 62 -4.05 2.24 26.73
C PRO A 62 -4.73 1.35 25.66
N ALA A 63 -5.58 0.38 26.08
CA ALA A 63 -6.26 -0.49 25.14
C ALA A 63 -7.35 0.26 24.34
N ALA A 64 -8.07 1.17 24.99
CA ALA A 64 -9.01 2.06 24.33
C ALA A 64 -8.31 2.97 23.30
N LEU A 65 -7.12 3.52 23.63
CA LEU A 65 -6.32 4.28 22.68
C LEU A 65 -5.85 3.40 21.52
N ALA A 66 -5.37 2.17 21.79
CA ALA A 66 -4.93 1.22 20.77
C ALA A 66 -6.06 0.90 19.76
N ASP A 67 -7.28 0.65 20.24
CA ASP A 67 -8.45 0.43 19.41
C ASP A 67 -8.71 1.63 18.48
N LYS A 68 -8.73 2.85 19.03
CA LYS A 68 -8.96 4.06 18.22
C LYS A 68 -7.86 4.33 17.21
N LEU A 69 -6.61 4.16 17.61
CA LEU A 69 -5.49 4.25 16.66
C LEU A 69 -5.58 3.15 15.60
N GLY A 70 -5.94 1.92 15.97
CA GLY A 70 -6.14 0.79 15.05
C GLY A 70 -7.17 1.08 13.96
N ARG A 71 -8.20 1.86 14.26
CA ARG A 71 -9.25 2.28 13.31
C ARG A 71 -8.81 3.40 12.34
N CYS A 72 -7.54 3.65 12.17
CA CYS A 72 -7.03 4.60 11.19
C CYS A 72 -6.40 3.88 10.00
N LEU A 73 -6.85 4.22 8.77
CA LEU A 73 -6.32 3.67 7.52
C LEU A 73 -4.92 4.20 7.14
N LEU A 74 -4.39 5.16 7.88
CA LEU A 74 -3.14 5.85 7.53
C LEU A 74 -3.14 6.43 6.10
N CYS A 75 -4.28 6.93 5.63
CA CYS A 75 -4.45 7.42 4.25
C CYS A 75 -3.94 8.86 4.01
N GLY A 76 -3.51 9.57 5.06
CA GLY A 76 -2.95 10.92 4.95
C GLY A 76 -3.93 12.05 4.62
N SER A 77 -5.24 11.78 4.40
CA SER A 77 -6.20 12.83 4.02
C SER A 77 -6.29 13.96 5.05
N CYS A 78 -6.27 13.61 6.33
CA CYS A 78 -6.28 14.59 7.43
C CYS A 78 -5.02 15.46 7.47
N GLN A 79 -3.86 14.90 7.13
CA GLN A 79 -2.59 15.64 7.07
C GLN A 79 -2.57 16.58 5.86
N ALA A 80 -3.03 16.12 4.69
CA ALA A 80 -3.11 16.94 3.48
C ALA A 80 -4.09 18.13 3.62
N ALA A 81 -5.17 17.93 4.42
CA ALA A 81 -6.16 18.99 4.67
C ALA A 81 -5.87 19.81 5.93
N CYS A 82 -4.72 19.65 6.58
CA CYS A 82 -4.39 20.31 7.83
C CYS A 82 -3.79 21.71 7.60
N PRO A 83 -4.47 22.83 7.97
CA PRO A 83 -3.95 24.17 7.73
C PRO A 83 -2.59 24.44 8.42
N PRO A 84 -2.37 24.04 9.69
CA PRO A 84 -1.07 24.21 10.34
C PRO A 84 -0.03 23.17 9.91
N GLY A 85 -0.35 22.24 9.01
CA GLY A 85 0.60 21.27 8.50
C GLY A 85 1.07 20.20 9.50
N VAL A 86 0.25 19.86 10.50
CA VAL A 86 0.58 18.85 11.51
C VAL A 86 0.94 17.52 10.84
N LYS A 87 2.06 16.94 11.19
CA LYS A 87 2.53 15.64 10.69
C LYS A 87 1.79 14.46 11.37
N ILE A 88 0.49 14.40 11.11
CA ILE A 88 -0.46 13.49 11.78
C ILE A 88 -0.06 12.03 11.60
N MET A 89 0.45 11.67 10.43
CA MET A 89 0.84 10.30 10.11
C MET A 89 2.01 9.84 10.97
N ASP A 90 3.02 10.69 11.15
CA ASP A 90 4.19 10.40 11.98
C ASP A 90 3.79 10.22 13.45
N ILE A 91 2.93 11.12 13.96
CA ILE A 91 2.40 11.03 15.33
C ILE A 91 1.65 9.70 15.53
N PHE A 92 0.77 9.32 14.59
CA PHE A 92 -0.02 8.10 14.73
C PHE A 92 0.82 6.83 14.62
N MET A 93 1.82 6.79 13.75
CA MET A 93 2.71 5.64 13.64
C MET A 93 3.55 5.48 14.91
N GLU A 94 4.09 6.57 15.45
CA GLU A 94 4.87 6.55 16.69
C GLU A 94 3.99 6.21 17.90
N ALA A 95 2.80 6.80 18.03
CA ALA A 95 1.87 6.45 19.09
C ALA A 95 1.45 4.97 19.04
N ARG A 96 1.19 4.41 17.83
CA ARG A 96 0.94 2.97 17.66
C ARG A 96 2.11 2.12 18.15
N GLU A 97 3.32 2.50 17.79
CA GLU A 97 4.52 1.79 18.22
C GLU A 97 4.63 1.79 19.75
N LEU A 98 4.51 2.96 20.39
CA LEU A 98 4.61 3.11 21.84
C LEU A 98 3.54 2.29 22.58
N VAL A 99 2.30 2.39 22.13
CA VAL A 99 1.17 1.66 22.74
C VAL A 99 1.29 0.15 22.55
N HIS A 100 1.72 -0.31 21.36
CA HIS A 100 1.91 -1.74 21.13
C HIS A 100 3.18 -2.32 21.76
N ASP A 101 4.21 -1.52 21.98
CA ASP A 101 5.35 -1.92 22.81
C ASP A 101 4.89 -2.20 24.26
N TYR A 102 3.99 -1.37 24.75
CA TYR A 102 3.43 -1.50 26.11
C TYR A 102 2.44 -2.67 26.23
N LEU A 103 1.41 -2.75 25.39
CA LEU A 103 0.37 -3.78 25.43
C LEU A 103 0.85 -5.15 24.91
N GLY A 104 1.87 -5.14 24.07
CA GLY A 104 2.28 -6.30 23.30
C GLY A 104 1.45 -6.47 22.03
N LEU A 105 2.10 -6.93 20.99
CA LEU A 105 1.43 -7.27 19.72
C LEU A 105 0.87 -8.70 19.79
N HIS A 106 -0.28 -8.93 19.18
CA HIS A 106 -0.89 -10.27 19.10
C HIS A 106 0.09 -11.30 18.50
N PRO A 107 0.21 -12.53 19.05
CA PRO A 107 1.19 -13.52 18.61
C PRO A 107 1.16 -13.82 17.10
N ALA A 108 -0.04 -13.93 16.51
CA ALA A 108 -0.19 -14.14 15.07
C ALA A 108 0.40 -13.00 14.23
N LYS A 109 0.21 -11.74 14.65
CA LYS A 109 0.83 -10.57 13.99
C LYS A 109 2.36 -10.64 14.09
N LYS A 110 2.91 -11.00 15.26
CA LYS A 110 4.36 -11.18 15.44
C LYS A 110 4.92 -12.25 14.50
N LEU A 111 4.23 -13.39 14.40
CA LEU A 111 4.64 -14.47 13.50
C LEU A 111 4.65 -14.00 12.03
N ILE A 112 3.57 -13.37 11.57
CA ILE A 112 3.46 -12.88 10.21
C ILE A 112 4.53 -11.82 9.92
N PHE A 113 4.64 -10.78 10.73
CA PHE A 113 5.51 -9.63 10.42
C PHE A 113 7.00 -9.93 10.64
N ARG A 114 7.34 -10.66 11.71
CA ARG A 114 8.75 -10.87 12.10
C ARG A 114 9.35 -12.14 11.51
N GLN A 115 8.52 -13.13 11.18
CA GLN A 115 9.01 -14.39 10.61
C GLN A 115 8.64 -14.50 9.13
N LEU A 116 7.35 -14.50 8.78
CA LEU A 116 6.94 -14.78 7.42
C LEU A 116 7.38 -13.66 6.44
N LEU A 117 7.00 -12.42 6.70
CA LEU A 117 7.28 -11.29 5.81
C LEU A 117 8.74 -10.81 5.85
N ALA A 118 9.50 -11.17 6.89
CA ALA A 118 10.91 -10.84 7.02
C ALA A 118 11.86 -11.88 6.42
N HIS A 119 11.38 -13.10 6.16
CA HIS A 119 12.16 -14.21 5.63
C HIS A 119 11.58 -14.68 4.29
N PRO A 120 12.04 -14.13 3.16
CA PRO A 120 11.49 -14.43 1.83
C PRO A 120 11.44 -15.93 1.50
N GLY A 121 12.46 -16.70 1.90
CA GLY A 121 12.48 -18.15 1.70
C GLY A 121 11.34 -18.88 2.42
N LEU A 122 11.06 -18.51 3.68
CA LEU A 122 9.95 -19.08 4.44
C LEU A 122 8.61 -18.66 3.84
N PHE A 123 8.49 -17.39 3.44
CA PHE A 123 7.29 -16.87 2.80
C PHE A 123 7.03 -17.58 1.46
N ASN A 124 8.06 -17.75 0.63
CA ASN A 124 7.96 -18.47 -0.64
C ASN A 124 7.54 -19.94 -0.44
N LEU A 125 8.10 -20.60 0.57
CA LEU A 125 7.72 -21.98 0.89
C LEU A 125 6.26 -22.07 1.33
N SER A 126 5.81 -21.15 2.22
CA SER A 126 4.40 -21.14 2.68
C SER A 126 3.43 -20.90 1.53
N MET A 127 3.77 -20.04 0.56
CA MET A 127 2.94 -19.79 -0.61
C MET A 127 2.91 -20.99 -1.56
N ARG A 128 4.03 -21.66 -1.77
CA ARG A 128 4.08 -22.90 -2.58
C ARG A 128 3.20 -24.02 -2.01
N LEU A 129 3.09 -24.10 -0.69
CA LEU A 129 2.22 -25.08 -0.01
C LEU A 129 0.76 -24.60 0.04
N GLY A 130 0.53 -23.29 0.17
CA GLY A 130 -0.81 -22.69 0.26
C GLY A 130 -1.55 -22.62 -1.08
N ALA A 131 -0.85 -22.34 -2.19
CA ALA A 131 -1.48 -22.19 -3.49
C ALA A 131 -2.28 -23.42 -3.99
N PRO A 132 -1.81 -24.67 -3.83
CA PRO A 132 -2.63 -25.85 -4.12
C PRO A 132 -3.82 -26.01 -3.15
N ALA A 133 -3.61 -25.75 -1.86
CA ALA A 133 -4.66 -25.84 -0.84
C ALA A 133 -5.79 -24.85 -1.08
N GLN A 134 -5.50 -23.70 -1.71
CA GLN A 134 -6.52 -22.72 -2.09
C GLN A 134 -7.65 -23.34 -2.91
N ARG A 135 -7.36 -24.26 -3.84
CA ARG A 135 -8.38 -24.91 -4.66
C ARG A 135 -9.37 -25.76 -3.86
N LEU A 136 -8.98 -26.22 -2.66
CA LEU A 136 -9.84 -27.01 -1.77
C LEU A 136 -10.63 -26.13 -0.80
N LEU A 137 -10.08 -24.99 -0.40
CA LEU A 137 -10.62 -24.13 0.66
C LEU A 137 -11.41 -22.95 0.12
N PHE A 138 -11.17 -22.54 -1.12
CA PHE A 138 -11.77 -21.36 -1.73
C PHE A 138 -12.65 -21.74 -2.91
N ARG A 139 -13.71 -20.98 -3.14
CA ARG A 139 -14.60 -21.07 -4.29
C ARG A 139 -14.43 -19.83 -5.16
N SER A 140 -14.40 -20.02 -6.48
CA SER A 140 -14.46 -18.88 -7.41
C SER A 140 -15.80 -18.17 -7.31
N SER A 141 -15.79 -16.87 -7.30
CA SER A 141 -17.00 -16.03 -7.34
C SER A 141 -17.68 -16.03 -8.70
N GLN A 142 -17.01 -16.54 -9.75
CA GLN A 142 -17.49 -16.55 -11.15
C GLN A 142 -17.90 -15.17 -11.67
N ASP A 143 -17.29 -14.12 -11.15
CA ASP A 143 -17.50 -12.74 -11.56
C ASP A 143 -16.37 -12.26 -12.50
N VAL A 144 -16.52 -11.03 -12.99
CA VAL A 144 -15.55 -10.39 -13.91
C VAL A 144 -14.17 -10.21 -13.26
N GLN A 145 -14.10 -10.21 -11.91
CA GLN A 145 -12.86 -10.01 -11.14
C GLN A 145 -12.08 -11.32 -10.94
N GLU A 146 -12.68 -12.47 -11.22
CA GLU A 146 -12.08 -13.80 -10.96
C GLU A 146 -11.63 -13.97 -9.49
N THR A 147 -12.31 -13.30 -8.56
CA THR A 147 -12.03 -13.38 -7.12
C THR A 147 -12.41 -14.74 -6.54
N VAL A 148 -11.91 -15.02 -5.35
CA VAL A 148 -12.25 -16.23 -4.61
C VAL A 148 -12.77 -15.86 -3.22
N CYS A 149 -13.76 -16.60 -2.74
CA CYS A 149 -14.26 -16.52 -1.37
C CYS A 149 -13.95 -17.82 -0.62
N ALA A 150 -13.80 -17.75 0.69
CA ALA A 150 -13.43 -18.88 1.52
C ALA A 150 -14.52 -19.23 2.55
N PRO A 151 -15.63 -19.86 2.15
CA PRO A 151 -16.74 -20.16 3.06
C PRO A 151 -16.33 -21.00 4.28
N VAL A 152 -15.33 -21.86 4.13
CA VAL A 152 -14.79 -22.71 5.20
C VAL A 152 -13.98 -21.90 6.22
N LEU A 153 -13.44 -20.75 5.81
CA LEU A 153 -12.63 -19.86 6.63
C LEU A 153 -13.37 -18.56 6.99
N ASP A 154 -14.70 -18.55 6.86
CA ASP A 154 -15.54 -17.37 7.12
C ASP A 154 -15.28 -16.76 8.50
N PHE A 155 -15.04 -17.60 9.52
CA PHE A 155 -14.69 -17.14 10.87
C PHE A 155 -13.38 -16.34 10.95
N MET A 156 -12.48 -16.46 9.95
CA MET A 156 -11.21 -15.74 9.88
C MET A 156 -11.20 -14.62 8.83
N LEU A 157 -11.81 -14.89 7.68
CA LEU A 157 -11.74 -14.02 6.51
C LEU A 157 -13.05 -13.25 6.28
N GLY A 158 -14.15 -13.65 6.95
CA GLY A 158 -15.48 -13.13 6.65
C GLY A 158 -15.88 -13.45 5.22
N ASP A 159 -16.86 -12.75 4.72
CA ASP A 159 -17.40 -12.87 3.36
C ASP A 159 -16.54 -12.15 2.29
N ARG A 160 -15.23 -11.96 2.51
CA ARG A 160 -14.33 -11.27 1.58
C ARG A 160 -14.20 -12.00 0.26
N HIS A 161 -14.24 -11.23 -0.81
CA HIS A 161 -13.83 -11.64 -2.13
C HIS A 161 -12.38 -11.25 -2.35
N ILE A 162 -11.50 -12.21 -2.47
CA ILE A 162 -10.04 -12.02 -2.45
C ILE A 162 -9.45 -12.39 -3.81
N HIS A 163 -8.50 -11.60 -4.28
CA HIS A 163 -7.70 -11.99 -5.45
C HIS A 163 -6.94 -13.30 -5.15
N PRO A 164 -6.98 -14.31 -6.04
CA PRO A 164 -6.36 -15.60 -5.78
C PRO A 164 -4.84 -15.52 -5.68
N LEU A 165 -4.24 -16.45 -4.94
CA LEU A 165 -2.80 -16.62 -4.94
C LEU A 165 -2.35 -17.16 -6.31
N ALA A 166 -1.30 -16.58 -6.87
CA ALA A 166 -0.72 -17.04 -8.12
C ALA A 166 -0.20 -18.47 -7.98
N ALA A 167 -0.57 -19.34 -8.91
CA ALA A 167 -0.09 -20.73 -8.95
C ALA A 167 1.45 -20.80 -9.04
N ARG A 168 2.06 -19.86 -9.73
CA ARG A 168 3.51 -19.66 -9.82
C ARG A 168 3.84 -18.20 -9.57
N PRO A 169 4.33 -17.85 -8.35
CA PRO A 169 4.78 -16.50 -8.02
C PRO A 169 5.83 -15.96 -8.99
N LEU A 170 5.94 -14.63 -9.09
CA LEU A 170 6.86 -13.97 -10.02
C LEU A 170 8.31 -14.46 -9.85
N HIS A 171 8.80 -14.52 -8.61
CA HIS A 171 10.15 -15.00 -8.32
C HIS A 171 10.37 -16.47 -8.71
N ALA A 172 9.33 -17.29 -8.79
CA ALA A 172 9.41 -18.68 -9.23
C ALA A 172 9.36 -18.81 -10.78
N ARG A 173 8.88 -17.76 -11.47
CA ARG A 173 8.86 -17.68 -12.94
C ARG A 173 10.19 -17.15 -13.49
N TYR A 174 10.72 -16.11 -12.89
CA TYR A 174 11.85 -15.34 -13.41
C TYR A 174 13.17 -15.57 -12.64
N GLY A 175 13.11 -16.07 -11.41
CA GLY A 175 14.29 -16.13 -10.54
C GLY A 175 14.84 -14.77 -10.17
N ALA A 176 16.15 -14.68 -9.97
CA ALA A 176 16.86 -13.43 -9.89
C ALA A 176 17.17 -12.91 -11.30
N LEU A 177 17.03 -11.61 -11.51
CA LEU A 177 17.38 -10.96 -12.77
C LEU A 177 18.56 -10.00 -12.51
N ASP A 178 19.52 -10.03 -13.41
CA ASP A 178 20.60 -9.04 -13.46
C ASP A 178 20.98 -8.80 -14.94
N GLU A 179 20.10 -8.05 -15.61
CA GLU A 179 20.24 -7.78 -17.04
C GLU A 179 21.38 -6.79 -17.28
N PRO A 180 22.19 -6.99 -18.33
CA PRO A 180 23.26 -6.06 -18.65
C PRO A 180 22.71 -4.71 -19.07
N ARG A 181 23.33 -3.63 -18.55
CA ARG A 181 23.01 -2.26 -18.94
C ARG A 181 23.49 -2.02 -20.37
N LEU A 182 22.64 -1.48 -21.23
CA LEU A 182 23.05 -0.98 -22.53
C LEU A 182 23.95 0.26 -22.37
N ALA A 183 24.82 0.53 -23.33
CA ALA A 183 25.71 1.69 -23.30
C ALA A 183 24.88 2.98 -23.22
N GLY A 184 25.07 3.74 -22.13
CA GLY A 184 24.26 4.95 -21.87
C GLY A 184 22.82 4.69 -21.44
N GLY A 185 22.40 3.43 -21.30
CA GLY A 185 21.04 3.06 -20.91
C GLY A 185 20.80 3.11 -19.39
N ILE A 186 19.54 2.99 -19.04
CA ILE A 186 19.06 2.98 -17.64
C ILE A 186 18.97 1.52 -17.14
N LYS A 187 19.35 1.31 -15.89
CA LYS A 187 19.13 0.05 -15.18
C LYS A 187 18.36 0.32 -13.89
N VAL A 188 17.35 -0.49 -13.61
CA VAL A 188 16.47 -0.29 -12.46
C VAL A 188 16.46 -1.52 -11.56
N ALA A 189 16.42 -1.31 -10.24
CA ALA A 189 16.05 -2.36 -9.32
C ALA A 189 14.54 -2.49 -9.30
N PHE A 190 14.00 -3.62 -9.77
CA PHE A 190 12.57 -3.88 -9.76
C PHE A 190 12.14 -4.50 -8.43
N TYR A 191 11.25 -3.80 -7.74
CA TYR A 191 10.68 -4.20 -6.46
C TYR A 191 9.18 -4.52 -6.61
N PRO A 192 8.80 -5.76 -6.92
CA PRO A 192 7.39 -6.13 -7.16
C PRO A 192 6.51 -5.99 -5.92
N GLY A 193 7.12 -6.00 -4.71
CA GLY A 193 6.42 -6.09 -3.45
C GLY A 193 5.84 -7.49 -3.20
N CYS A 194 5.41 -7.73 -1.95
CA CYS A 194 4.94 -9.07 -1.56
C CYS A 194 3.63 -9.46 -2.27
N VAL A 195 2.74 -8.51 -2.52
CA VAL A 195 1.45 -8.76 -3.19
C VAL A 195 1.64 -8.89 -4.70
N GLY A 196 2.46 -8.06 -5.33
CA GLY A 196 2.79 -8.15 -6.75
C GLY A 196 3.56 -9.42 -7.13
N ASP A 197 4.34 -9.97 -6.19
CA ASP A 197 5.05 -11.23 -6.41
C ASP A 197 4.14 -12.46 -6.24
N LYS A 198 3.14 -12.42 -5.34
CA LYS A 198 2.39 -13.61 -4.90
C LYS A 198 0.95 -13.68 -5.40
N MET A 199 0.38 -12.55 -5.76
CA MET A 199 -1.03 -12.43 -6.17
C MET A 199 -1.12 -11.78 -7.57
N TYR A 200 -0.76 -10.53 -7.71
CA TYR A 200 -0.84 -9.75 -8.96
C TYR A 200 0.42 -9.93 -9.82
N THR A 201 0.70 -11.18 -10.21
CA THR A 201 1.87 -11.51 -11.04
C THR A 201 1.78 -10.89 -12.43
N GLU A 202 0.58 -10.79 -13.00
CA GLU A 202 0.29 -10.19 -14.30
C GLU A 202 0.68 -8.71 -14.33
N MET A 203 0.36 -7.97 -13.28
CA MET A 203 0.80 -6.58 -13.10
C MET A 203 2.34 -6.48 -13.08
N SER A 204 3.00 -7.37 -12.36
CA SER A 204 4.47 -7.36 -12.28
C SER A 204 5.12 -7.78 -13.61
N GLU A 205 4.53 -8.73 -14.33
CA GLU A 205 4.95 -9.11 -15.69
C GLU A 205 4.73 -7.99 -16.70
N ALA A 206 3.62 -7.24 -16.60
CA ALA A 206 3.38 -6.05 -17.39
C ALA A 206 4.49 -5.00 -17.17
N CYS A 207 4.92 -4.78 -15.91
CA CYS A 207 6.06 -3.90 -15.64
C CYS A 207 7.35 -4.38 -16.33
N LEU A 208 7.68 -5.67 -16.23
CA LEU A 208 8.86 -6.23 -16.90
C LEU A 208 8.78 -6.10 -18.43
N LYS A 209 7.59 -6.34 -19.02
CA LYS A 209 7.34 -6.15 -20.46
C LYS A 209 7.60 -4.72 -20.87
N VAL A 210 7.02 -3.76 -20.16
CA VAL A 210 7.15 -2.33 -20.44
C VAL A 210 8.59 -1.86 -20.31
N LEU A 211 9.29 -2.24 -19.24
CA LEU A 211 10.71 -1.88 -19.04
C LEU A 211 11.58 -2.41 -20.18
N ARG A 212 11.41 -3.67 -20.57
CA ARG A 212 12.17 -4.27 -21.69
C ARG A 212 11.82 -3.63 -23.04
N HIS A 213 10.55 -3.30 -23.29
CA HIS A 213 10.15 -2.56 -24.49
C HIS A 213 10.92 -1.24 -24.62
N HIS A 214 11.10 -0.52 -23.51
CA HIS A 214 11.86 0.73 -23.46
C HIS A 214 13.38 0.51 -23.26
N GLN A 215 13.89 -0.70 -23.44
CA GLN A 215 15.31 -1.04 -23.32
C GLN A 215 15.93 -0.69 -21.95
N VAL A 216 15.11 -0.71 -20.89
CA VAL A 216 15.54 -0.54 -19.50
C VAL A 216 16.00 -1.87 -18.93
N ALA A 217 17.26 -1.98 -18.52
CA ALA A 217 17.79 -3.18 -17.88
C ALA A 217 17.23 -3.37 -16.48
N VAL A 218 16.93 -4.60 -16.09
CA VAL A 218 16.29 -4.95 -14.82
C VAL A 218 17.24 -5.71 -13.91
N PHE A 219 17.38 -5.21 -12.68
CA PHE A 219 17.97 -5.91 -11.55
C PHE A 219 16.84 -6.29 -10.59
N MET A 220 16.60 -7.57 -10.38
CA MET A 220 15.64 -8.10 -9.39
C MET A 220 16.33 -9.19 -8.59
N PRO A 221 16.94 -8.87 -7.44
CA PRO A 221 17.66 -9.85 -6.66
C PRO A 221 16.73 -10.86 -5.99
N SER A 222 17.23 -12.07 -5.75
CA SER A 222 16.58 -12.99 -4.83
C SER A 222 16.62 -12.43 -3.40
N GLY A 223 15.64 -12.76 -2.60
CA GLY A 223 15.64 -12.39 -1.17
C GLY A 223 15.01 -11.04 -0.83
N LEU A 224 14.32 -10.39 -1.78
CA LEU A 224 13.46 -9.25 -1.46
C LEU A 224 12.36 -9.65 -0.48
N ALA A 225 12.29 -8.96 0.65
CA ALA A 225 11.26 -9.11 1.68
C ALA A 225 10.10 -8.13 1.45
N CYS A 226 9.08 -8.15 2.31
CA CYS A 226 8.08 -7.09 2.33
C CYS A 226 8.73 -5.72 2.59
N CYS A 227 8.16 -4.63 2.05
CA CYS A 227 8.66 -3.26 2.29
C CYS A 227 8.61 -2.82 3.76
N GLY A 228 7.74 -3.43 4.56
CA GLY A 228 7.60 -3.17 5.99
C GLY A 228 6.35 -2.41 6.39
N ILE A 229 5.61 -1.84 5.45
CA ILE A 229 4.43 -1.01 5.79
C ILE A 229 3.35 -1.76 6.59
N PRO A 230 3.05 -3.07 6.38
CA PRO A 230 2.06 -3.75 7.21
C PRO A 230 2.49 -3.88 8.67
N ALA A 231 3.77 -4.11 8.93
CA ALA A 231 4.33 -4.15 10.28
C ALA A 231 4.29 -2.76 10.91
N LEU A 232 4.76 -1.74 10.19
CA LEU A 232 4.78 -0.35 10.65
C LEU A 232 3.37 0.17 10.96
N ALA A 233 2.42 -0.03 10.04
CA ALA A 233 1.03 0.34 10.23
C ALA A 233 0.36 -0.37 11.42
N SER A 234 0.89 -1.50 11.85
CA SER A 234 0.45 -2.25 13.03
C SER A 234 1.24 -1.91 14.30
N GLY A 235 2.16 -0.93 14.27
CA GLY A 235 3.01 -0.55 15.40
C GLY A 235 4.16 -1.54 15.69
N ASP A 236 4.48 -2.46 14.77
CA ASP A 236 5.59 -3.41 14.93
C ASP A 236 6.89 -2.90 14.28
N ALA A 237 7.55 -1.95 14.95
CA ALA A 237 8.84 -1.45 14.48
C ALA A 237 9.92 -2.54 14.38
N LYS A 238 9.88 -3.57 15.25
CA LYS A 238 10.82 -4.70 15.20
C LYS A 238 10.65 -5.52 13.93
N GLY A 239 9.40 -5.76 13.53
CA GLY A 239 9.07 -6.40 12.25
C GLY A 239 9.54 -5.56 11.06
N MET A 240 9.25 -4.25 11.07
CA MET A 240 9.72 -3.30 10.06
C MET A 240 11.25 -3.33 9.92
N LEU A 241 11.99 -3.25 11.02
CA LEU A 241 13.45 -3.27 11.01
C LEU A 241 14.03 -4.60 10.50
N SER A 242 13.37 -5.72 10.77
CA SER A 242 13.78 -7.04 10.26
C SER A 242 13.64 -7.11 8.73
N GLN A 243 12.51 -6.65 8.21
CA GLN A 243 12.22 -6.60 6.78
C GLN A 243 13.16 -5.61 6.06
N LEU A 244 13.40 -4.44 6.64
CA LEU A 244 14.36 -3.46 6.14
C LEU A 244 15.77 -4.05 6.03
N ARG A 245 16.25 -4.75 7.07
CA ARG A 245 17.59 -5.43 7.03
C ARG A 245 17.68 -6.45 5.91
N ALA A 246 16.61 -7.20 5.65
CA ALA A 246 16.56 -8.18 4.57
C ALA A 246 16.66 -7.50 3.20
N ASN A 247 15.90 -6.43 2.99
CA ASN A 247 15.90 -5.67 1.74
C ASN A 247 17.24 -4.96 1.48
N LEU A 248 17.83 -4.31 2.50
CA LEU A 248 19.15 -3.70 2.38
C LEU A 248 20.24 -4.72 2.00
N ARG A 249 20.15 -5.94 2.52
CA ARG A 249 21.08 -7.02 2.12
C ARG A 249 20.83 -7.50 0.70
N ALA A 250 19.58 -7.64 0.29
CA ALA A 250 19.24 -8.10 -1.05
C ALA A 250 19.64 -7.10 -2.14
N LEU A 251 19.54 -5.79 -1.86
CA LEU A 251 19.90 -4.72 -2.78
C LEU A 251 21.39 -4.33 -2.74
N ALA A 252 22.14 -4.84 -1.75
CA ALA A 252 23.55 -4.50 -1.59
C ALA A 252 24.39 -4.92 -2.81
N GLY A 253 25.23 -4.00 -3.30
CA GLY A 253 26.12 -4.25 -4.45
C GLY A 253 25.43 -4.26 -5.82
N GLY A 254 24.11 -4.03 -5.89
CA GLY A 254 23.44 -3.86 -7.18
C GLY A 254 23.81 -2.54 -7.85
N ASP A 255 24.11 -2.59 -9.17
CA ASP A 255 24.28 -1.41 -10.00
C ASP A 255 22.93 -1.06 -10.64
N PHE A 256 22.30 0.04 -10.18
CA PHE A 256 21.04 0.55 -10.69
C PHE A 256 20.84 2.04 -10.39
N ASP A 257 20.07 2.71 -11.22
CA ASP A 257 19.79 4.15 -11.12
C ASP A 257 18.56 4.42 -10.23
N TYR A 258 17.51 3.61 -10.37
CA TYR A 258 16.24 3.74 -9.66
C TYR A 258 15.80 2.45 -9.00
N ILE A 259 14.97 2.54 -7.96
CA ILE A 259 14.17 1.42 -7.42
C ILE A 259 12.74 1.64 -7.85
N LEU A 260 12.22 0.76 -8.71
CA LEU A 260 10.87 0.87 -9.24
C LEU A 260 9.93 -0.13 -8.57
N SER A 261 8.76 0.34 -8.19
CA SER A 261 7.69 -0.52 -7.71
C SER A 261 6.35 -0.13 -8.34
N PRO A 262 5.50 -1.12 -8.70
CA PRO A 262 4.12 -0.89 -9.09
C PRO A 262 3.17 -0.74 -7.89
N CYS A 263 3.70 -0.58 -6.70
CA CYS A 263 2.93 -0.48 -5.47
C CYS A 263 3.20 0.85 -4.77
N ALA A 264 2.23 1.76 -4.79
CA ALA A 264 2.29 3.05 -4.13
C ALA A 264 2.76 2.98 -2.68
N SER A 265 2.24 1.99 -1.92
CA SER A 265 2.62 1.80 -0.52
C SER A 265 4.06 1.33 -0.35
N CYS A 266 4.56 0.47 -1.26
CA CYS A 266 5.97 0.06 -1.25
C CYS A 266 6.89 1.23 -1.60
N THR A 267 6.58 1.98 -2.66
CA THR A 267 7.36 3.14 -3.09
C THR A 267 7.47 4.18 -1.98
N ALA A 268 6.34 4.58 -1.38
CA ALA A 268 6.33 5.53 -0.27
C ALA A 268 7.11 5.00 0.95
N THR A 269 7.01 3.70 1.25
CA THR A 269 7.75 3.10 2.36
C THR A 269 9.25 3.12 2.12
N ILE A 270 9.69 2.82 0.90
CA ILE A 270 11.11 2.85 0.53
C ILE A 270 11.63 4.29 0.57
N ALA A 271 10.88 5.24 0.02
CA ALA A 271 11.27 6.65 -0.06
C ALA A 271 11.34 7.33 1.32
N GLU A 272 10.33 7.14 2.16
CA GLU A 272 10.15 7.93 3.37
C GLU A 272 10.51 7.15 4.65
N HIS A 273 10.03 5.91 4.78
CA HIS A 273 10.14 5.18 6.05
C HIS A 273 11.44 4.40 6.18
N TRP A 274 12.03 3.87 5.10
CA TRP A 274 13.34 3.20 5.19
C TRP A 274 14.43 4.13 5.73
N PRO A 275 14.61 5.35 5.22
CA PRO A 275 15.59 6.28 5.78
C PRO A 275 15.35 6.60 7.25
N ALA A 276 14.10 6.82 7.63
CA ALA A 276 13.73 7.16 9.01
C ALA A 276 14.04 6.02 9.99
N TYR A 277 13.65 4.78 9.65
CA TYR A 277 13.83 3.61 10.52
C TYR A 277 15.24 3.04 10.50
N ALA A 278 15.99 3.17 9.40
CA ALA A 278 17.38 2.71 9.32
C ALA A 278 18.31 3.39 10.32
N ARG A 279 17.99 4.60 10.78
CA ARG A 279 18.71 5.31 11.84
C ARG A 279 18.78 4.50 13.14
N ARG A 280 17.77 3.64 13.39
CA ARG A 280 17.73 2.72 14.54
C ARG A 280 18.62 1.49 14.38
N LEU A 281 19.19 1.25 13.19
CA LEU A 281 20.11 0.14 12.92
C LEU A 281 21.57 0.56 13.11
N SER A 282 22.03 1.53 12.33
CA SER A 282 23.34 2.14 12.40
C SER A 282 23.43 3.37 11.46
N ALA A 283 24.43 4.22 11.68
CA ALA A 283 24.68 5.36 10.79
C ALA A 283 24.98 4.94 9.34
N ALA A 284 25.68 3.81 9.15
CA ALA A 284 25.96 3.27 7.81
C ALA A 284 24.66 2.83 7.10
N ARG A 285 23.78 2.08 7.79
CA ARG A 285 22.49 1.67 7.24
C ARG A 285 21.55 2.83 6.99
N ALA A 286 21.61 3.88 7.82
CA ALA A 286 20.86 5.11 7.59
C ALA A 286 21.28 5.80 6.28
N ARG A 287 22.58 5.90 6.00
CA ARG A 287 23.08 6.46 4.73
C ARG A 287 22.68 5.60 3.53
N GLU A 288 22.85 4.29 3.63
CA GLU A 288 22.43 3.35 2.59
C GLU A 288 20.93 3.49 2.27
N ALA A 289 20.08 3.45 3.29
CA ALA A 289 18.63 3.60 3.12
C ALA A 289 18.22 4.98 2.58
N ALA A 290 18.95 6.04 2.92
CA ALA A 290 18.71 7.37 2.36
C ALA A 290 19.02 7.43 0.86
N ILE A 291 20.10 6.79 0.41
CA ILE A 291 20.45 6.69 -1.02
C ILE A 291 19.38 5.88 -1.77
N LEU A 292 18.96 4.73 -1.22
CA LEU A 292 17.93 3.90 -1.82
C LEU A 292 16.57 4.61 -1.85
N GLY A 293 16.22 5.31 -0.77
CA GLY A 293 14.99 6.10 -0.67
C GLY A 293 14.90 7.21 -1.72
N ALA A 294 16.03 7.91 -1.95
CA ALA A 294 16.10 8.96 -2.98
C ALA A 294 15.99 8.42 -4.43
N ARG A 295 16.25 7.13 -4.63
CA ARG A 295 16.12 6.43 -5.93
C ARG A 295 14.77 5.74 -6.10
N ALA A 296 13.92 5.71 -5.07
CA ALA A 296 12.62 5.05 -5.12
C ALA A 296 11.64 5.85 -5.97
N MET A 297 11.05 5.20 -6.95
CA MET A 297 10.09 5.82 -7.86
C MET A 297 8.94 4.88 -8.21
N ASP A 298 7.74 5.42 -8.38
CA ASP A 298 6.60 4.67 -8.89
C ASP A 298 6.77 4.37 -10.37
N ILE A 299 6.29 3.21 -10.84
CA ILE A 299 6.44 2.79 -12.23
C ILE A 299 5.78 3.77 -13.21
N ASN A 300 4.60 4.33 -12.87
CA ASN A 300 3.92 5.27 -13.78
C ASN A 300 4.67 6.60 -13.85
N ALA A 301 5.16 7.09 -12.70
CA ALA A 301 6.02 8.27 -12.67
C ALA A 301 7.29 8.06 -13.50
N PHE A 302 7.94 6.91 -13.37
CA PHE A 302 9.13 6.57 -14.17
C PHE A 302 8.85 6.56 -15.68
N LEU A 303 7.73 5.96 -16.09
CA LEU A 303 7.34 5.92 -17.50
C LEU A 303 7.15 7.32 -18.09
N VAL A 304 6.49 8.22 -17.36
CA VAL A 304 6.16 9.56 -17.84
C VAL A 304 7.34 10.54 -17.67
N ASP A 305 7.93 10.58 -16.48
CA ASP A 305 8.90 11.62 -16.13
C ASP A 305 10.31 11.29 -16.65
N VAL A 306 10.68 10.00 -16.73
CA VAL A 306 12.01 9.54 -17.16
C VAL A 306 11.97 9.03 -18.61
N LEU A 307 11.07 8.12 -18.95
CA LEU A 307 10.99 7.54 -20.29
C LEU A 307 10.15 8.35 -21.26
N GLN A 308 9.52 9.44 -20.81
CA GLN A 308 8.76 10.38 -21.64
C GLN A 308 7.59 9.73 -22.39
N VAL A 309 6.96 8.70 -21.79
CA VAL A 309 5.70 8.15 -22.30
C VAL A 309 4.64 9.25 -22.27
N ARG A 310 3.91 9.40 -23.36
CA ARG A 310 2.89 10.44 -23.54
C ARG A 310 1.56 9.83 -23.94
N PRO A 311 0.43 10.49 -23.63
CA PRO A 311 -0.87 10.14 -24.18
C PRO A 311 -0.84 9.98 -25.69
N ALA A 312 -1.62 9.03 -26.21
CA ALA A 312 -1.84 8.89 -27.64
C ALA A 312 -2.50 10.15 -28.19
N ALA A 313 -2.18 10.51 -29.45
CA ALA A 313 -2.74 11.71 -30.07
C ALA A 313 -4.27 11.65 -30.19
N GLU A 314 -4.82 10.48 -30.43
CA GLU A 314 -6.26 10.21 -30.49
C GLU A 314 -6.58 8.84 -29.89
N SER A 315 -7.73 8.75 -29.22
CA SER A 315 -8.27 7.45 -28.78
C SER A 315 -9.02 6.80 -29.97
N ALA A 316 -9.03 5.47 -30.02
CA ALA A 316 -9.83 4.71 -30.96
C ALA A 316 -11.33 5.01 -30.77
N GLY A 317 -12.11 4.93 -31.86
CA GLY A 317 -13.55 5.24 -31.81
C GLY A 317 -14.35 4.32 -30.86
N ASP A 318 -13.86 3.10 -30.63
CA ASP A 318 -14.42 2.09 -29.74
C ASP A 318 -13.60 1.94 -28.45
N ALA A 319 -12.82 2.97 -28.07
CA ALA A 319 -11.98 2.95 -26.88
C ALA A 319 -12.78 2.67 -25.60
N ILE A 320 -12.25 1.74 -24.79
CA ILE A 320 -12.86 1.30 -23.52
C ILE A 320 -12.81 2.44 -22.51
N PRO A 321 -13.93 2.80 -21.87
CA PRO A 321 -13.94 3.81 -20.82
C PRO A 321 -13.25 3.26 -19.55
N VAL A 322 -12.21 3.96 -19.11
CA VAL A 322 -11.38 3.65 -17.95
C VAL A 322 -11.49 4.79 -16.95
N THR A 323 -11.70 4.48 -15.67
CA THR A 323 -11.56 5.46 -14.60
C THR A 323 -10.33 5.16 -13.74
N TYR A 324 -9.82 6.17 -13.03
CA TYR A 324 -8.62 6.00 -12.22
C TYR A 324 -8.88 6.32 -10.74
N HIS A 325 -8.42 5.42 -9.85
CA HIS A 325 -8.40 5.64 -8.41
C HIS A 325 -7.04 6.17 -7.96
N ASP A 326 -7.00 7.39 -7.44
CA ASP A 326 -5.80 7.99 -6.85
C ASP A 326 -5.43 7.28 -5.55
N SER A 327 -4.45 6.39 -5.61
CA SER A 327 -3.93 5.70 -4.43
C SER A 327 -3.34 6.70 -3.42
N CYS A 328 -3.72 6.57 -2.15
CA CYS A 328 -3.39 7.56 -1.11
C CYS A 328 -1.89 7.87 -1.02
N HIS A 329 -1.04 6.84 -1.01
CA HIS A 329 0.40 7.02 -0.93
C HIS A 329 0.98 7.63 -2.23
N LEU A 330 0.40 7.31 -3.39
CA LEU A 330 0.86 7.89 -4.65
C LEU A 330 0.63 9.39 -4.67
N LYS A 331 -0.62 9.81 -4.46
CA LYS A 331 -1.02 11.22 -4.54
C LYS A 331 -0.51 12.05 -3.36
N LYS A 332 -0.70 11.58 -2.11
CA LYS A 332 -0.50 12.40 -0.91
C LYS A 332 0.90 12.32 -0.33
N SER A 333 1.60 11.20 -0.51
CA SER A 333 3.00 11.04 -0.08
C SER A 333 3.97 11.37 -1.22
N LEU A 334 3.76 10.80 -2.40
CA LEU A 334 4.72 10.87 -3.51
C LEU A 334 4.44 11.99 -4.52
N GLY A 335 3.27 12.65 -4.45
CA GLY A 335 2.89 13.72 -5.39
C GLY A 335 2.63 13.25 -6.82
N VAL A 336 2.47 11.93 -7.05
CA VAL A 336 2.19 11.35 -8.37
C VAL A 336 0.69 11.40 -8.62
N VAL A 337 0.26 12.17 -9.60
CA VAL A 337 -1.17 12.49 -9.86
C VAL A 337 -1.54 12.33 -11.34
N SER A 338 -0.88 13.03 -12.24
CA SER A 338 -1.17 13.00 -13.68
C SER A 338 -0.56 11.77 -14.36
N GLN A 339 0.61 11.33 -13.93
CA GLN A 339 1.39 10.29 -14.61
C GLN A 339 0.61 8.98 -14.84
N PRO A 340 -0.15 8.43 -13.87
CA PRO A 340 -0.95 7.24 -14.15
C PRO A 340 -2.04 7.46 -15.21
N ARG A 341 -2.57 8.69 -15.32
CA ARG A 341 -3.55 9.07 -16.34
C ARG A 341 -2.90 9.11 -17.72
N ASP A 342 -1.73 9.75 -17.81
CA ASP A 342 -0.93 9.78 -19.02
C ASP A 342 -0.57 8.37 -19.51
N VAL A 343 -0.23 7.46 -18.57
CA VAL A 343 0.05 6.04 -18.87
C VAL A 343 -1.19 5.31 -19.40
N ILE A 344 -2.38 5.57 -18.85
CA ILE A 344 -3.63 4.99 -19.35
C ILE A 344 -3.94 5.49 -20.77
N GLU A 345 -3.83 6.80 -20.98
CA GLU A 345 -4.12 7.44 -22.26
C GLU A 345 -3.03 7.19 -23.32
N ALA A 346 -1.86 6.69 -22.94
CA ALA A 346 -0.85 6.19 -23.87
C ALA A 346 -1.30 4.92 -24.63
N ASN A 347 -2.34 4.24 -24.15
CA ASN A 347 -3.02 3.18 -24.88
C ASN A 347 -4.22 3.74 -25.63
N PRO A 348 -4.20 3.85 -26.98
CA PRO A 348 -5.30 4.41 -27.76
C PRO A 348 -6.61 3.62 -27.66
N ALA A 349 -6.56 2.35 -27.22
CA ALA A 349 -7.76 1.56 -26.95
C ALA A 349 -8.44 1.91 -25.61
N CYS A 350 -7.88 2.84 -24.84
CA CYS A 350 -8.41 3.32 -23.58
C CYS A 350 -8.85 4.79 -23.69
N ARG A 351 -9.95 5.14 -23.04
CA ARG A 351 -10.41 6.50 -22.89
C ARG A 351 -10.67 6.80 -21.42
N LEU A 352 -9.93 7.77 -20.88
CA LEU A 352 -10.07 8.15 -19.47
C LEU A 352 -11.42 8.84 -19.23
N THR A 353 -12.11 8.41 -18.17
CA THR A 353 -13.36 9.00 -17.65
C THR A 353 -13.22 9.15 -16.15
N GLU A 354 -13.11 10.38 -15.66
CA GLU A 354 -12.87 10.63 -14.23
C GLU A 354 -14.08 10.27 -13.37
N MET A 355 -13.82 9.58 -12.26
CA MET A 355 -14.84 9.35 -11.24
C MET A 355 -14.88 10.52 -10.23
N ALA A 356 -16.02 10.71 -9.60
CA ALA A 356 -16.13 11.61 -8.43
C ALA A 356 -15.25 11.10 -7.28
N GLU A 357 -14.63 12.01 -6.53
CA GLU A 357 -13.80 11.69 -5.37
C GLU A 357 -12.70 10.64 -5.68
N ALA A 358 -12.03 10.75 -6.83
CA ALA A 358 -10.99 9.81 -7.25
C ALA A 358 -9.90 9.61 -6.17
N ASP A 359 -9.57 10.64 -5.39
CA ASP A 359 -8.56 10.66 -4.33
C ASP A 359 -9.07 10.28 -2.94
N ARG A 360 -10.37 9.94 -2.79
CA ARG A 360 -10.89 9.41 -1.54
C ARG A 360 -10.40 7.99 -1.33
N CYS A 361 -9.95 7.67 -0.11
CA CYS A 361 -9.42 6.34 0.22
C CYS A 361 -10.41 5.22 -0.15
N CYS A 362 -9.89 4.14 -0.74
CA CYS A 362 -10.67 2.95 -1.11
C CYS A 362 -11.17 2.12 0.07
N GLY A 363 -10.58 2.30 1.26
CA GLY A 363 -10.94 1.54 2.47
C GLY A 363 -10.01 0.39 2.83
N CYS A 364 -9.03 0.03 2.00
CA CYS A 364 -8.13 -1.10 2.28
C CYS A 364 -7.31 -0.89 3.56
N GLY A 365 -6.47 0.17 3.62
CA GLY A 365 -5.59 0.44 4.78
C GLY A 365 -4.67 -0.72 5.18
N GLY A 366 -4.37 -1.64 4.27
CA GLY A 366 -3.54 -2.83 4.53
C GLY A 366 -4.15 -3.73 5.61
N SER A 367 -3.50 -3.82 6.78
CA SER A 367 -4.01 -4.61 7.91
C SER A 367 -5.36 -4.13 8.45
N PHE A 368 -5.79 -2.89 8.16
CA PHE A 368 -7.10 -2.38 8.56
C PHE A 368 -8.24 -3.21 7.96
N ASN A 369 -8.18 -3.55 6.69
CA ASN A 369 -9.17 -4.42 6.05
C ASN A 369 -9.30 -5.77 6.78
N LEU A 370 -8.19 -6.35 7.25
CA LEU A 370 -8.21 -7.63 7.95
C LEU A 370 -8.91 -7.58 9.32
N PHE A 371 -8.77 -6.47 10.06
CA PHE A 371 -9.24 -6.38 11.45
C PHE A 371 -10.51 -5.54 11.62
N HIS A 372 -10.85 -4.71 10.63
CA HIS A 372 -11.99 -3.79 10.65
C HIS A 372 -12.79 -3.86 9.34
N TYR A 373 -13.12 -5.07 8.90
CA TYR A 373 -13.71 -5.32 7.59
C TYR A 373 -15.02 -4.56 7.36
N ASP A 374 -15.90 -4.51 8.35
CA ASP A 374 -17.18 -3.79 8.23
C ASP A 374 -16.98 -2.30 7.88
N TYR A 375 -16.01 -1.65 8.52
CA TYR A 375 -15.66 -0.27 8.19
C TYR A 375 -14.97 -0.17 6.83
N SER A 376 -14.08 -1.10 6.53
CA SER A 376 -13.40 -1.18 5.24
C SER A 376 -14.41 -1.29 4.09
N ARG A 377 -15.39 -2.19 4.22
CA ARG A 377 -16.46 -2.39 3.25
C ARG A 377 -17.35 -1.15 3.10
N LYS A 378 -17.79 -0.51 4.20
CA LYS A 378 -18.57 0.74 4.14
C LYS A 378 -17.84 1.86 3.40
N ILE A 379 -16.54 2.00 3.63
CA ILE A 379 -15.70 2.99 2.94
C ILE A 379 -15.55 2.61 1.46
N GLY A 380 -15.30 1.33 1.19
CA GLY A 380 -15.17 0.78 -0.16
C GLY A 380 -16.45 0.92 -0.98
N GLN A 381 -17.62 0.74 -0.37
CA GLN A 381 -18.92 0.88 -1.04
C GLN A 381 -19.08 2.27 -1.67
N ARG A 382 -18.75 3.34 -0.96
CA ARG A 382 -18.80 4.71 -1.51
C ARG A 382 -17.85 4.86 -2.71
N LYS A 383 -16.67 4.24 -2.67
CA LYS A 383 -15.74 4.26 -3.80
C LYS A 383 -16.30 3.48 -4.99
N ARG A 384 -16.89 2.30 -4.74
CA ARG A 384 -17.58 1.49 -5.75
C ARG A 384 -18.70 2.28 -6.44
N ASP A 385 -19.54 2.99 -5.66
CA ASP A 385 -20.63 3.78 -6.22
C ASP A 385 -20.12 4.88 -7.18
N ASN A 386 -19.00 5.55 -6.83
CA ASN A 386 -18.36 6.53 -7.72
C ASN A 386 -17.76 5.89 -8.98
N VAL A 387 -17.18 4.69 -8.86
CA VAL A 387 -16.67 3.92 -10.00
C VAL A 387 -17.81 3.58 -10.97
N VAL A 388 -18.90 3.01 -10.47
CA VAL A 388 -20.05 2.62 -11.29
C VAL A 388 -20.72 3.85 -11.93
N ALA A 389 -20.87 4.93 -11.16
CA ALA A 389 -21.45 6.18 -11.64
C ALA A 389 -20.63 6.85 -12.75
N SER A 390 -19.33 6.57 -12.87
CA SER A 390 -18.48 7.07 -13.96
C SER A 390 -18.78 6.43 -15.32
N GLY A 391 -19.51 5.31 -15.35
CA GLY A 391 -19.78 4.52 -16.55
C GLY A 391 -18.56 3.77 -17.11
N ALA A 392 -17.46 3.74 -16.37
CA ALA A 392 -16.24 3.04 -16.78
C ALA A 392 -16.44 1.51 -16.77
N LYS A 393 -15.77 0.83 -17.70
CA LYS A 393 -15.68 -0.63 -17.76
C LYS A 393 -14.44 -1.17 -17.07
N ILE A 394 -13.47 -0.31 -16.81
CA ILE A 394 -12.25 -0.62 -16.07
C ILE A 394 -12.02 0.48 -15.03
N VAL A 395 -11.70 0.10 -13.80
CA VAL A 395 -11.11 0.98 -12.80
C VAL A 395 -9.63 0.66 -12.66
N ALA A 396 -8.78 1.64 -12.98
CA ALA A 396 -7.34 1.50 -12.83
C ALA A 396 -6.87 2.06 -11.48
N ALA A 397 -5.80 1.46 -10.93
CA ALA A 397 -5.14 1.94 -9.72
C ALA A 397 -3.63 1.75 -9.81
N GLY A 398 -2.86 2.50 -9.01
CA GLY A 398 -1.40 2.39 -8.91
C GLY A 398 -0.95 1.67 -7.63
N CYS A 399 -1.78 0.79 -7.04
CA CYS A 399 -1.46 0.09 -5.81
C CYS A 399 -2.25 -1.23 -5.69
N PRO A 400 -1.59 -2.39 -5.59
CA PRO A 400 -2.26 -3.68 -5.45
C PRO A 400 -3.20 -3.77 -4.24
N ALA A 401 -2.88 -3.09 -3.14
CA ALA A 401 -3.75 -3.04 -1.98
C ALA A 401 -5.08 -2.31 -2.27
N CYS A 402 -5.05 -1.26 -3.11
CA CYS A 402 -6.27 -0.61 -3.57
C CYS A 402 -7.03 -1.49 -4.57
N MET A 403 -6.32 -2.21 -5.44
CA MET A 403 -6.94 -3.16 -6.37
C MET A 403 -7.71 -4.24 -5.62
N MET A 404 -7.11 -4.88 -4.59
CA MET A 404 -7.79 -5.86 -3.74
C MET A 404 -9.09 -5.33 -3.13
N GLN A 405 -9.10 -4.09 -2.66
CA GLN A 405 -10.31 -3.50 -2.07
C GLN A 405 -11.38 -3.18 -3.11
N LEU A 406 -10.97 -2.73 -4.29
CA LEU A 406 -11.89 -2.46 -5.40
C LEU A 406 -12.50 -3.76 -5.94
N GLU A 407 -11.69 -4.81 -6.10
CA GLU A 407 -12.15 -6.14 -6.48
C GLU A 407 -13.18 -6.68 -5.48
N ASP A 408 -12.87 -6.60 -4.18
CA ASP A 408 -13.76 -7.07 -3.13
C ASP A 408 -15.14 -6.40 -3.21
N VAL A 409 -15.21 -5.07 -3.25
CA VAL A 409 -16.50 -4.36 -3.25
C VAL A 409 -17.25 -4.46 -4.58
N LEU A 410 -16.56 -4.50 -5.72
CA LEU A 410 -17.18 -4.66 -7.03
C LEU A 410 -17.73 -6.08 -7.20
N SER A 411 -16.96 -7.10 -6.83
CA SER A 411 -17.35 -8.50 -6.87
C SER A 411 -18.57 -8.78 -5.96
N HIS A 412 -18.59 -8.26 -4.74
CA HIS A 412 -19.72 -8.37 -3.84
C HIS A 412 -21.05 -7.82 -4.39
N ASN A 413 -20.95 -6.81 -5.26
CA ASN A 413 -22.13 -6.18 -5.86
C ASN A 413 -22.45 -6.74 -7.27
N GLY A 414 -21.62 -7.66 -7.79
CA GLY A 414 -21.81 -8.24 -9.14
C GLY A 414 -21.61 -7.21 -10.26
N ASP A 415 -20.75 -6.21 -10.06
CA ASP A 415 -20.53 -5.15 -11.03
C ASP A 415 -19.67 -5.62 -12.20
N ASP A 416 -20.06 -5.26 -13.43
CA ASP A 416 -19.31 -5.51 -14.68
C ASP A 416 -18.25 -4.42 -14.91
N VAL A 417 -17.31 -4.26 -13.95
CA VAL A 417 -16.20 -3.32 -14.01
C VAL A 417 -14.93 -4.04 -13.58
N ARG A 418 -13.95 -4.16 -14.45
CA ARG A 418 -12.67 -4.81 -14.15
C ARG A 418 -11.73 -3.90 -13.39
N VAL A 419 -10.93 -4.48 -12.50
CA VAL A 419 -9.84 -3.77 -11.80
C VAL A 419 -8.52 -4.11 -12.48
N LYS A 420 -7.72 -3.08 -12.83
CA LYS A 420 -6.40 -3.24 -13.43
C LYS A 420 -5.39 -2.26 -12.84
N HIS A 421 -4.12 -2.56 -12.96
CA HIS A 421 -3.08 -1.56 -12.74
C HIS A 421 -2.91 -0.69 -13.99
N ALA A 422 -2.61 0.61 -13.83
CA ALA A 422 -2.43 1.50 -14.99
C ALA A 422 -1.36 0.98 -15.97
N VAL A 423 -0.26 0.40 -15.46
CA VAL A 423 0.80 -0.17 -16.30
C VAL A 423 0.35 -1.37 -17.14
N GLU A 424 -0.64 -2.15 -16.69
CA GLU A 424 -1.18 -3.26 -17.47
C GLU A 424 -1.87 -2.77 -18.74
N LEU A 425 -2.64 -1.68 -18.61
CA LEU A 425 -3.32 -1.07 -19.75
C LEU A 425 -2.31 -0.57 -20.80
N TYR A 426 -1.21 0.04 -20.35
CA TYR A 426 -0.15 0.44 -21.28
C TYR A 426 0.56 -0.76 -21.90
N ALA A 427 0.88 -1.77 -21.10
CA ALA A 427 1.53 -2.99 -21.59
C ALA A 427 0.70 -3.73 -22.66
N GLU A 428 -0.63 -3.64 -22.62
CA GLU A 428 -1.54 -4.21 -23.62
C GLU A 428 -1.42 -3.54 -24.99
N SER A 429 -1.07 -2.25 -25.05
CA SER A 429 -0.85 -1.53 -26.31
C SER A 429 0.48 -1.85 -26.98
N LEU A 430 1.42 -2.43 -26.24
CA LEU A 430 2.75 -2.75 -26.74
C LEU A 430 2.74 -4.11 -27.47
N LYS A 431 3.29 -4.12 -28.68
CA LYS A 431 3.44 -5.35 -29.49
C LYS A 431 4.51 -6.28 -28.93
#